data_0124aa192a57f3fab626af85b4a76aa5
#
_entry.id   0124aa192a57f3fab626af85b4a76aa5
#
_cell.length_a   1.000
_cell.length_b   1.000
_cell.length_c   1.000
_cell.angle_alpha   90.00
_cell.angle_beta   90.00
_cell.angle_gamma   90.00
#
_symmetry.space_group_name_H-M   'P 1'
#
loop_
_entity.id
_entity.type
_entity.pdbx_description
1 polymer ?
#
loop_
_entity_poly.entity_id
_entity_poly.type
_entity_poly.pdbx_seq_one_letter_code
_entity_poly.pdbx_strand_id
1 'polypeptide(L)'
;MNPATETQEACNLARIGNRRKVCVPGRLTWRDSSGTLRFVSVVTRDVSDVDAFVDCQVPAAIPLFRLVHFQIERTARNVSELPPVLQNGKVLSAVYRVGPYKSSTGTPQGYALRLLVEPSRSAAAPEVRSRMAVAN
;
A
#
# COMPACT_ATOMS: atom_id res chain seq x y z
N MET A 1 26.18 4.76 -16.70
CA MET A 1 25.12 4.93 -16.40
C MET A 1 24.45 3.90 -15.68
N ASN A 2 23.54 4.18 -15.16
CA ASN A 2 23.01 3.36 -14.30
C ASN A 2 21.82 2.71 -14.88
N PRO A 3 21.89 1.46 -15.17
CA PRO A 3 20.78 0.80 -15.76
C PRO A 3 19.57 0.88 -14.86
N ALA A 4 19.79 0.96 -13.57
CA ALA A 4 18.68 1.03 -12.67
C ALA A 4 17.92 2.32 -12.86
N THR A 5 18.61 3.38 -13.16
CA THR A 5 17.96 4.63 -13.37
C THR A 5 17.13 4.57 -14.62
N GLU A 6 17.62 3.95 -15.64
CA GLU A 6 16.84 3.85 -16.84
C GLU A 6 15.63 3.01 -16.60
N THR A 7 15.75 1.96 -15.83
CA THR A 7 14.62 1.14 -15.53
C THR A 7 13.57 1.91 -14.78
N GLN A 8 13.98 2.76 -13.86
CA GLN A 8 13.04 3.51 -13.14
C GLN A 8 12.31 4.46 -14.00
N GLU A 9 12.98 5.10 -14.91
CA GLU A 9 12.29 6.02 -15.77
C GLU A 9 11.28 5.30 -16.63
N ALA A 10 11.63 4.13 -17.12
CA ALA A 10 10.71 3.39 -17.92
C ALA A 10 9.48 3.02 -17.10
N CYS A 11 9.67 2.64 -15.88
CA CYS A 11 8.55 2.32 -15.05
C CYS A 11 7.68 3.51 -14.81
N ASN A 12 8.27 4.65 -14.58
CA ASN A 12 7.49 5.83 -14.33
C ASN A 12 6.68 6.22 -15.53
N LEU A 13 7.23 6.09 -16.71
CA LEU A 13 6.48 6.45 -17.87
C LEU A 13 5.31 5.52 -18.07
N ALA A 14 5.44 4.30 -17.66
CA ALA A 14 4.38 3.36 -17.85
C ALA A 14 3.29 3.50 -16.80
N ARG A 15 3.52 4.29 -15.77
CA ARG A 15 2.58 4.38 -14.73
C ARG A 15 1.64 5.48 -14.87
N ILE A 16 0.53 5.35 -14.27
CA ILE A 16 -0.45 6.38 -14.24
C ILE A 16 -0.44 6.96 -12.88
N GLY A 17 -0.53 8.22 -12.77
CA GLY A 17 -0.58 8.85 -11.47
C GLY A 17 0.78 9.28 -11.02
N ASN A 18 0.87 9.77 -9.83
CA ASN A 18 2.07 10.36 -9.31
C ASN A 18 2.85 9.43 -8.44
N ARG A 19 3.42 8.43 -9.04
CA ARG A 19 4.19 7.50 -8.25
C ARG A 19 5.50 8.12 -7.85
N ARG A 20 5.84 8.05 -6.59
CA ARG A 20 7.06 8.62 -6.08
C ARG A 20 7.82 7.61 -5.25
N LYS A 21 9.11 7.75 -5.21
CA LYS A 21 9.93 6.89 -4.38
C LYS A 21 9.97 7.46 -3.01
N VAL A 22 9.35 6.78 -2.08
CA VAL A 22 9.33 7.22 -0.69
C VAL A 22 9.59 5.98 0.15
N CYS A 23 10.62 6.04 0.96
CA CYS A 23 11.06 4.91 1.76
C CYS A 23 10.76 5.17 3.23
N VAL A 24 9.62 4.73 3.69
CA VAL A 24 9.22 4.92 5.09
C VAL A 24 8.67 3.64 5.66
N PRO A 25 8.79 3.44 6.97
CA PRO A 25 8.30 2.21 7.59
C PRO A 25 6.79 2.19 7.75
N GLY A 26 6.23 1.01 7.68
CA GLY A 26 4.81 0.83 7.85
C GLY A 26 4.50 -0.58 8.28
N ARG A 27 3.23 -0.92 8.25
CA ARG A 27 2.78 -2.23 8.68
C ARG A 27 1.60 -2.67 7.85
N LEU A 28 1.56 -3.96 7.52
CA LEU A 28 0.40 -4.57 6.92
C LEU A 28 -0.24 -5.47 7.95
N THR A 29 -1.57 -5.45 8.03
CA THR A 29 -2.32 -6.29 8.94
C THR A 29 -3.42 -6.95 8.16
N TRP A 30 -3.61 -8.25 8.35
CA TRP A 30 -4.66 -8.97 7.63
C TRP A 30 -5.07 -10.19 8.42
N ARG A 31 -6.18 -10.82 8.00
CA ARG A 31 -6.59 -12.08 8.59
C ARG A 31 -6.29 -13.18 7.62
N ASP A 32 -5.71 -14.26 8.11
CA ASP A 32 -5.38 -15.38 7.25
C ASP A 32 -6.61 -16.25 7.07
N SER A 33 -6.44 -17.39 6.41
CA SER A 33 -7.57 -18.23 6.08
C SER A 33 -8.23 -18.84 7.31
N SER A 34 -7.53 -18.91 8.41
CA SER A 34 -8.12 -19.42 9.64
C SER A 34 -8.77 -18.32 10.46
N GLY A 35 -8.73 -17.10 9.99
CA GLY A 35 -9.28 -15.96 10.71
C GLY A 35 -8.32 -15.34 11.71
N THR A 36 -7.10 -15.82 11.77
CA THR A 36 -6.12 -15.28 12.71
C THR A 36 -5.55 -13.97 12.17
N LEU A 37 -5.46 -12.99 13.04
CA LEU A 37 -4.90 -11.71 12.67
C LEU A 37 -3.41 -11.82 12.53
N ARG A 38 -2.88 -11.32 11.42
CA ARG A 38 -1.47 -11.36 11.14
C ARG A 38 -0.98 -9.97 10.82
N PHE A 39 0.31 -9.72 11.04
CA PHE A 39 0.88 -8.46 10.62
C PHE A 39 2.34 -8.64 10.25
N VAL A 40 2.86 -7.70 9.48
CA VAL A 40 4.26 -7.72 9.10
C VAL A 40 4.71 -6.28 8.96
N SER A 41 5.94 -6.00 9.39
CA SER A 41 6.53 -4.69 9.21
C SER A 41 7.05 -4.59 7.80
N VAL A 42 6.86 -3.46 7.18
CA VAL A 42 7.27 -3.23 5.80
C VAL A 42 7.94 -1.88 5.69
N VAL A 43 8.62 -1.68 4.57
CA VAL A 43 9.16 -0.37 4.23
C VAL A 43 8.67 -0.08 2.83
N THR A 44 8.13 1.10 2.61
CA THR A 44 7.63 1.44 1.28
C THR A 44 8.80 1.58 0.33
N ARG A 45 8.55 1.31 -0.94
CA ARG A 45 9.54 1.52 -1.98
C ARG A 45 9.06 2.66 -2.87
N ASP A 46 7.83 2.64 -3.25
CA ASP A 46 7.24 3.75 -3.98
C ASP A 46 5.76 3.79 -3.67
N VAL A 47 5.17 4.95 -3.80
CA VAL A 47 3.77 5.17 -3.45
C VAL A 47 3.15 6.14 -4.43
N SER A 48 1.84 6.07 -4.54
CA SER A 48 1.08 7.06 -5.30
C SER A 48 -0.25 7.24 -4.58
N ASP A 49 -1.14 8.00 -5.17
CA ASP A 49 -2.44 8.22 -4.55
C ASP A 49 -3.29 6.96 -4.57
N VAL A 50 -2.96 5.99 -5.39
CA VAL A 50 -3.81 4.82 -5.55
C VAL A 50 -3.10 3.50 -5.30
N ASP A 51 -1.78 3.48 -5.19
CA ASP A 51 -1.12 2.22 -4.92
C ASP A 51 0.23 2.43 -4.25
N ALA A 52 0.81 1.36 -3.79
CA ALA A 52 2.10 1.40 -3.12
C ALA A 52 2.79 0.06 -3.30
N PHE A 53 4.11 0.08 -3.38
CA PHE A 53 4.87 -1.15 -3.31
C PHE A 53 5.64 -1.14 -2.00
N VAL A 54 5.55 -2.24 -1.25
CA VAL A 54 6.21 -2.33 0.05
C VAL A 54 7.11 -3.56 0.09
N ASP A 55 8.22 -3.44 0.78
CA ASP A 55 9.14 -4.56 0.99
C ASP A 55 8.91 -5.09 2.39
N CYS A 56 8.78 -6.40 2.52
CA CYS A 56 8.58 -7.01 3.83
C CYS A 56 9.89 -7.15 4.58
N GLN A 57 9.85 -6.82 5.84
CA GLN A 57 11.06 -6.88 6.66
C GLN A 57 11.34 -8.28 7.19
N VAL A 58 10.31 -9.12 7.24
CA VAL A 58 10.47 -10.52 7.60
C VAL A 58 9.63 -11.32 6.63
N PRO A 59 9.87 -12.61 6.50
CA PRO A 59 9.10 -13.41 5.56
C PRO A 59 7.62 -13.39 5.90
N ALA A 60 6.81 -13.22 4.88
CA ALA A 60 5.36 -13.24 5.04
C ALA A 60 4.75 -13.68 3.73
N ALA A 61 3.73 -14.50 3.80
CA ALA A 61 3.02 -14.95 2.62
C ALA A 61 1.60 -14.45 2.68
N ILE A 62 1.30 -13.48 1.85
CA ILE A 62 -0.04 -12.90 1.78
C ILE A 62 -0.64 -13.27 0.43
N PRO A 63 -1.79 -13.92 0.41
CA PRO A 63 -2.36 -14.36 -0.86
C PRO A 63 -2.74 -13.19 -1.75
N LEU A 64 -2.63 -13.42 -3.05
CA LEU A 64 -3.02 -12.42 -4.01
C LEU A 64 -4.48 -12.03 -3.78
N PHE A 65 -4.77 -10.78 -3.90
CA PHE A 65 -6.10 -10.20 -3.73
C PHE A 65 -6.62 -10.23 -2.29
N ARG A 66 -5.78 -10.57 -1.34
CA ARG A 66 -6.17 -10.49 0.06
C ARG A 66 -6.31 -9.03 0.46
N LEU A 67 -7.33 -8.72 1.24
CA LEU A 67 -7.49 -7.38 1.77
C LEU A 67 -6.60 -7.23 2.99
N VAL A 68 -5.90 -6.13 3.06
CA VAL A 68 -5.00 -5.85 4.17
C VAL A 68 -5.21 -4.41 4.60
N HIS A 69 -4.87 -4.10 5.83
CA HIS A 69 -4.82 -2.72 6.27
C HIS A 69 -3.36 -2.29 6.23
N PHE A 70 -3.10 -1.18 5.55
CA PHE A 70 -1.76 -0.65 5.40
C PHE A 70 -1.68 0.62 6.20
N GLN A 71 -0.66 0.76 7.01
CA GLN A 71 -0.52 1.93 7.87
C GLN A 71 0.92 2.34 7.93
N ILE A 72 1.20 3.62 7.66
CA ILE A 72 2.54 4.16 7.79
C ILE A 72 2.80 4.40 9.27
N GLU A 73 4.01 4.16 9.73
CA GLU A 73 4.37 4.39 11.11
C GLU A 73 4.10 5.85 11.48
N ARG A 74 3.62 6.05 12.68
CA ARG A 74 3.23 7.38 13.09
C ARG A 74 4.36 8.39 12.93
N THR A 75 5.57 7.99 13.26
CA THR A 75 6.69 8.92 13.20
C THR A 75 7.06 9.31 11.78
N ALA A 76 6.57 8.60 10.79
CA ALA A 76 6.92 8.89 9.42
C ALA A 76 5.76 9.51 8.63
N ARG A 77 4.62 9.75 9.28
CA ARG A 77 3.44 10.20 8.52
C ARG A 77 3.53 11.61 8.03
N ASN A 78 4.44 12.41 8.58
CA ASN A 78 4.53 13.78 8.14
C ASN A 78 5.54 13.99 7.02
N VAL A 79 6.01 12.93 6.41
CA VAL A 79 6.90 13.07 5.27
C VAL A 79 6.11 13.69 4.14
N SER A 80 6.59 14.77 3.59
CA SER A 80 5.82 15.55 2.62
C SER A 80 5.56 14.79 1.33
N GLU A 81 6.39 13.82 1.00
CA GLU A 81 6.19 13.07 -0.22
C GLU A 81 5.08 12.04 -0.12
N LEU A 82 4.57 11.77 1.07
CA LEU A 82 3.49 10.81 1.19
C LEU A 82 2.20 11.39 0.68
N PRO A 83 1.43 10.63 -0.08
CA PRO A 83 0.11 11.09 -0.47
C PRO A 83 -0.76 11.27 0.76
N PRO A 84 -1.69 12.19 0.72
CA PRO A 84 -2.54 12.43 1.90
C PRO A 84 -3.24 11.19 2.42
N VAL A 85 -3.63 10.27 1.55
CA VAL A 85 -4.32 9.09 1.98
C VAL A 85 -3.46 8.26 2.92
N LEU A 86 -2.15 8.32 2.78
CA LEU A 86 -1.26 7.55 3.64
C LEU A 86 -0.82 8.31 4.88
N GLN A 87 -1.24 9.53 5.02
CA GLN A 87 -0.89 10.32 6.19
C GLN A 87 -1.89 10.16 7.31
N ASN A 88 -2.99 9.45 7.06
CA ASN A 88 -4.03 9.31 8.05
C ASN A 88 -4.24 7.89 8.45
N GLY A 89 -3.72 7.32 9.35
CA GLY A 89 -4.05 6.01 9.87
C GLY A 89 -4.06 4.88 8.84
N LYS A 90 -4.89 3.89 9.09
CA LYS A 90 -4.93 2.70 8.27
C LYS A 90 -5.69 2.90 6.97
N VAL A 91 -5.20 2.27 5.92
CA VAL A 91 -5.87 2.33 4.63
C VAL A 91 -6.16 0.90 4.20
N LEU A 92 -7.40 0.60 3.89
CA LEU A 92 -7.76 -0.72 3.40
C LEU A 92 -7.19 -0.84 1.99
N SER A 93 -6.53 -1.94 1.72
CA SER A 93 -5.83 -2.13 0.47
C SER A 93 -5.99 -3.57 0.01
N ALA A 94 -5.69 -3.83 -1.23
CA ALA A 94 -5.71 -5.19 -1.76
C ALA A 94 -4.34 -5.50 -2.34
N VAL A 95 -3.84 -6.69 -2.05
CA VAL A 95 -2.59 -7.14 -2.63
C VAL A 95 -2.91 -7.54 -4.07
N TYR A 96 -2.40 -6.82 -5.04
CA TYR A 96 -2.74 -7.11 -6.42
C TYR A 96 -1.57 -7.64 -7.25
N ARG A 97 -0.38 -7.63 -6.70
CA ARG A 97 0.76 -8.19 -7.39
C ARG A 97 1.82 -8.54 -6.36
N VAL A 98 2.54 -9.61 -6.62
CA VAL A 98 3.55 -10.10 -5.71
C VAL A 98 4.90 -9.82 -6.32
N GLY A 99 5.82 -9.35 -5.53
CA GLY A 99 7.18 -9.08 -6.00
C GLY A 99 7.97 -10.36 -6.16
N PRO A 100 9.26 -10.23 -6.51
CA PRO A 100 10.09 -11.43 -6.70
C PRO A 100 10.20 -12.19 -5.40
N TYR A 101 10.42 -13.49 -5.52
CA TYR A 101 10.58 -14.33 -4.34
C TYR A 101 12.03 -14.36 -3.90
N LYS A 102 12.25 -14.41 -2.60
CA LYS A 102 13.59 -14.56 -2.08
C LYS A 102 13.93 -16.02 -2.13
N SER A 103 15.10 -16.36 -2.66
CA SER A 103 15.50 -17.75 -2.77
C SER A 103 15.74 -18.35 -1.39
N SER A 104 16.13 -17.56 -0.42
CA SER A 104 16.46 -18.09 0.88
C SER A 104 15.23 -18.51 1.69
N THR A 105 14.09 -17.88 1.45
CA THR A 105 12.92 -18.17 2.26
C THR A 105 11.75 -18.69 1.44
N GLY A 106 11.78 -18.52 0.13
CA GLY A 106 10.66 -18.93 -0.70
C GLY A 106 9.47 -18.00 -0.57
N THR A 107 9.65 -16.84 0.05
CA THR A 107 8.55 -15.89 0.22
C THR A 107 8.81 -14.65 -0.61
N PRO A 108 7.79 -13.89 -0.96
CA PRO A 108 7.99 -12.68 -1.75
C PRO A 108 8.78 -11.64 -0.99
N GLN A 109 9.56 -10.87 -1.72
CA GLN A 109 10.28 -9.77 -1.12
C GLN A 109 9.33 -8.67 -0.74
N GLY A 110 8.25 -8.53 -1.46
CA GLY A 110 7.31 -7.47 -1.19
C GLY A 110 6.04 -7.62 -1.98
N TYR A 111 5.16 -6.65 -1.84
CA TYR A 111 3.83 -6.71 -2.43
C TYR A 111 3.43 -5.37 -3.01
N ALA A 112 2.70 -5.42 -4.11
CA ALA A 112 2.08 -4.23 -4.66
C ALA A 112 0.67 -4.16 -4.12
N LEU A 113 0.31 -3.03 -3.56
CA LEU A 113 -0.97 -2.81 -2.92
C LEU A 113 -1.77 -1.80 -3.71
N ARG A 114 -3.05 -2.09 -3.92
CA ARG A 114 -3.96 -1.11 -4.48
C ARG A 114 -4.71 -0.51 -3.30
N LEU A 115 -4.60 0.79 -3.13
CA LEU A 115 -5.24 1.46 -2.01
C LEU A 115 -6.72 1.63 -2.37
N LEU A 116 -7.59 1.15 -1.50
CA LEU A 116 -9.01 1.22 -1.76
C LEU A 116 -9.53 2.50 -1.14
N VAL A 117 -9.37 3.58 -1.88
CA VAL A 117 -9.78 4.87 -1.37
C VAL A 117 -10.92 5.40 -2.16
N GLU A 118 -11.68 6.25 -1.54
CA GLU A 118 -12.79 6.87 -2.21
C GLU A 118 -12.26 7.84 -3.22
N PRO A 119 -12.81 7.86 -4.37
CA PRO A 119 -12.37 8.84 -5.34
C PRO A 119 -12.71 10.20 -4.80
N SER A 120 -12.10 11.16 -5.37
CA SER A 120 -12.26 12.46 -4.86
C SER A 120 -13.67 12.87 -4.68
N ARG A 121 -14.59 12.20 -5.21
CA ARG A 121 -15.84 12.59 -5.04
C ARG A 121 -16.22 12.45 -3.71
N SER A 122 -15.38 12.00 -2.98
CA SER A 122 -15.69 11.95 -1.63
C SER A 122 -16.23 13.27 -1.27
N ALA A 123 -15.92 14.23 -2.00
CA ALA A 123 -16.41 15.51 -1.67
C ALA A 123 -17.90 15.47 -1.78
N ALA A 124 -18.40 14.78 -2.67
CA ALA A 124 -19.80 14.81 -2.81
C ALA A 124 -20.40 13.82 -1.92
N ALA A 125 -19.68 12.88 -1.58
CA ALA A 125 -20.22 11.90 -0.81
C ALA A 125 -20.80 12.26 0.46
N PRO A 126 -20.29 13.20 1.07
CA PRO A 126 -20.73 13.44 2.37
C PRO A 126 -22.18 13.33 2.53
N GLU A 127 -22.84 13.89 1.72
CA GLU A 127 -24.16 13.87 1.93
C GLU A 127 -24.64 12.58 1.76
N VAL A 128 -24.13 11.90 1.01
CA VAL A 128 -24.63 10.71 0.79
C VAL A 128 -24.56 9.86 1.91
N ARG A 129 -23.55 9.75 2.43
CA ARG A 129 -23.39 8.96 3.37
C ARG A 129 -24.06 9.22 4.42
N SER A 130 -24.25 10.17 4.43
CA SER A 130 -24.76 10.50 5.54
C SER A 130 -26.00 9.79 5.67
N ARG A 131 -26.58 9.55 4.90
CA ARG A 131 -27.59 9.01 5.14
C ARG A 131 -27.50 7.82 5.40
N MET A 132 -27.05 7.32 5.26
CA MET A 132 -26.97 6.23 5.51
C MET A 132 -26.79 6.00 6.58
N ALA A 133 -26.46 6.44 6.74
CA ALA A 133 -26.20 6.23 7.74
C ALA A 133 -27.20 6.48 8.46
N VAL A 134 -27.59 6.80 8.17
CA VAL A 134 -28.24 7.08 8.76
C VAL A 134 -28.91 6.36 9.04
N ALA A 135 -29.19 6.05 8.71
CA ALA A 135 -29.66 5.47 9.01
C ALA A 135 -29.55 4.86 9.77
N ASN A 136 -29.32 4.83 9.78
CA ASN A 136 -29.26 4.35 10.45
C ASN A 136 -29.25 4.45 11.18
#